data_93446b1361004929749c5ba35391d72c
#
_entry.id   93446b1361004929749c5ba35391d72c
#
_cell.length_a   1.000
_cell.length_b   1.000
_cell.length_c   1.000
_cell.angle_alpha   90.00
_cell.angle_beta   90.00
_cell.angle_gamma   90.00
#
_symmetry.space_group_name_H-M   'P 1'
#
loop_
_entity.id
_entity.type
_entity.pdbx_description
1 polymer ?
#
loop_
_entity_poly.entity_id
_entity_poly.type
_entity_poly.pdbx_seq_one_letter_code
_entity_poly.pdbx_strand_id
1 'polypeptide(L)'
;DNFRNRTLDDEAAARIPSGSPPFNGAYRPEGLLSALDGENPSAVSATIINWGAAIQSLMMPDKKGEVADVQLGYPSLDGYLAKSEYFGATVGRFANRIAKGRFSLDGKDYQTPVNNIGNSLHGGTAGFDKVLWEVVEVKKGDTASVTLRYVSPDGDQGYPGKLTVLAIYSL
;
A
#
# COMPACT_ATOMS: atom_id res chain seq x y z
N ASP A 1 -19.06 -14.32 -4.18
CA ASP A 1 -18.44 -15.53 -4.74
C ASP A 1 -17.72 -15.34 -6.09
N ASN A 2 -17.30 -14.15 -6.47
CA ASN A 2 -16.74 -13.91 -7.82
C ASN A 2 -15.39 -13.19 -7.83
N PHE A 3 -14.58 -13.36 -6.80
CA PHE A 3 -13.22 -12.80 -6.78
C PHE A 3 -12.11 -13.85 -7.02
N ARG A 4 -12.47 -15.05 -7.49
CA ARG A 4 -11.48 -16.05 -7.89
C ARG A 4 -10.93 -15.69 -9.27
N ASN A 5 -9.64 -15.46 -9.36
CA ASN A 5 -8.87 -15.30 -10.60
C ASN A 5 -9.15 -14.04 -11.43
N ARG A 6 -9.06 -12.83 -10.86
CA ARG A 6 -8.76 -11.68 -11.69
C ARG A 6 -7.25 -11.63 -11.90
N THR A 7 -6.83 -12.01 -13.09
CA THR A 7 -5.54 -11.56 -13.63
C THR A 7 -5.63 -10.05 -13.82
N LEU A 8 -4.53 -9.33 -13.53
CA LEU A 8 -4.41 -7.94 -13.98
C LEU A 8 -4.69 -7.92 -15.48
N ASP A 9 -5.50 -6.96 -15.94
CA ASP A 9 -5.59 -6.70 -17.38
C ASP A 9 -4.23 -6.20 -17.90
N ASP A 10 -4.04 -6.26 -19.22
CA ASP A 10 -2.76 -5.90 -19.85
C ASP A 10 -2.37 -4.44 -19.52
N GLU A 11 -3.34 -3.55 -19.34
CA GLU A 11 -3.11 -2.14 -19.01
C GLU A 11 -2.65 -1.98 -17.57
N ALA A 12 -3.23 -2.70 -16.63
CA ALA A 12 -2.83 -2.71 -15.23
C ALA A 12 -1.45 -3.37 -15.05
N ALA A 13 -1.18 -4.46 -15.80
CA ALA A 13 0.12 -5.13 -15.81
C ALA A 13 1.22 -4.20 -16.35
N ALA A 14 0.93 -3.37 -17.35
CA ALA A 14 1.88 -2.41 -17.92
C ALA A 14 2.28 -1.29 -16.93
N ARG A 15 1.50 -1.07 -15.87
CA ARG A 15 1.81 -0.09 -14.82
C ARG A 15 2.70 -0.63 -13.72
N ILE A 16 2.94 -1.94 -13.70
CA ILE A 16 3.86 -2.58 -12.76
C ILE A 16 5.29 -2.40 -13.30
N PRO A 17 6.21 -1.78 -12.55
CA PRO A 17 7.59 -1.61 -12.99
C PRO A 17 8.22 -2.95 -13.39
N SER A 18 8.98 -2.97 -14.48
CA SER A 18 9.76 -4.15 -14.88
C SER A 18 10.73 -4.54 -13.76
N GLY A 19 10.67 -5.78 -13.32
CA GLY A 19 11.47 -6.29 -12.19
C GLY A 19 10.69 -6.41 -10.87
N SER A 20 9.43 -5.98 -10.83
CA SER A 20 8.52 -6.38 -9.74
C SER A 20 8.26 -7.89 -9.84
N PRO A 21 8.17 -8.62 -8.73
CA PRO A 21 7.78 -10.02 -8.77
C PRO A 21 6.42 -10.14 -9.47
N PRO A 22 6.21 -11.18 -10.28
CA PRO A 22 4.95 -11.33 -11.00
C PRO A 22 3.80 -11.30 -9.99
N PHE A 23 2.81 -10.46 -10.29
CA PHE A 23 1.54 -10.49 -9.59
C PHE A 23 0.89 -11.85 -9.94
N ASN A 24 1.10 -12.84 -9.10
CA ASN A 24 0.32 -14.06 -9.21
C ASN A 24 -1.04 -13.76 -8.59
N GLY A 25 -2.05 -13.62 -9.41
CA GLY A 25 -3.43 -13.33 -9.02
C GLY A 25 -4.06 -14.33 -8.03
N ALA A 26 -3.26 -15.28 -7.53
CA ALA A 26 -3.61 -16.19 -6.45
C ALA A 26 -3.44 -15.56 -5.07
N TYR A 27 -2.74 -14.44 -4.94
CA TYR A 27 -2.66 -13.74 -3.68
C TYR A 27 -3.86 -12.79 -3.56
N ARG A 28 -4.99 -13.35 -3.18
CA ARG A 28 -5.89 -12.57 -2.33
C ARG A 28 -5.08 -12.27 -1.08
N PRO A 29 -5.00 -11.03 -0.65
CA PRO A 29 -4.88 -10.79 0.75
C PRO A 29 -6.23 -11.20 1.38
N GLU A 30 -6.46 -12.49 1.54
CA GLU A 30 -7.16 -12.96 2.71
C GLU A 30 -6.21 -12.74 3.89
N GLY A 31 -5.53 -11.63 3.84
CA GLY A 31 -4.98 -10.92 4.94
C GLY A 31 -6.12 -10.25 5.64
N LEU A 32 -7.15 -11.02 5.87
CA LEU A 32 -8.10 -10.74 6.87
C LEU A 32 -7.31 -10.77 8.16
N LEU A 33 -6.86 -9.62 8.60
CA LEU A 33 -6.60 -9.39 10.01
C LEU A 33 -7.98 -9.34 10.67
N SER A 34 -8.67 -10.45 10.65
CA SER A 34 -9.78 -10.68 11.54
C SER A 34 -9.16 -11.19 12.83
N ALA A 35 -9.07 -10.36 13.81
CA ALA A 35 -8.63 -10.75 15.14
C ALA A 35 -9.58 -11.75 15.81
N LEU A 36 -10.67 -12.15 15.14
CA LEU A 36 -11.69 -12.99 15.75
C LEU A 36 -12.28 -13.97 14.74
N ASP A 37 -12.19 -15.23 15.06
CA ASP A 37 -13.03 -16.27 14.53
C ASP A 37 -14.50 -15.84 14.67
N GLY A 38 -15.22 -15.81 13.58
CA GLY A 38 -16.60 -15.47 13.28
C GLY A 38 -17.72 -15.39 14.34
N GLU A 39 -17.41 -15.35 15.63
CA GLU A 39 -18.39 -15.39 16.71
C GLU A 39 -18.58 -14.05 17.43
N ASN A 40 -17.78 -13.02 17.15
CA ASN A 40 -17.96 -11.71 17.79
C ASN A 40 -18.31 -10.63 16.77
N PRO A 41 -19.58 -10.21 16.67
CA PRO A 41 -20.00 -9.14 15.76
C PRO A 41 -19.43 -7.75 16.11
N SER A 42 -18.71 -7.64 17.22
CA SER A 42 -18.07 -6.39 17.68
C SER A 42 -16.59 -6.32 17.30
N ALA A 43 -16.11 -7.22 16.45
CA ALA A 43 -14.70 -7.30 16.12
C ALA A 43 -14.24 -6.22 15.14
N VAL A 44 -13.13 -5.59 15.47
CA VAL A 44 -12.37 -4.77 14.50
C VAL A 44 -11.75 -5.71 13.46
N SER A 45 -11.89 -5.40 12.17
CA SER A 45 -11.21 -6.13 11.10
C SER A 45 -10.66 -5.17 10.07
N ALA A 46 -9.53 -5.55 9.44
CA ALA A 46 -8.91 -4.75 8.38
C ALA A 46 -8.58 -5.63 7.18
N THR A 47 -8.75 -5.07 5.99
CA THR A 47 -8.25 -5.66 4.74
C THR A 47 -7.04 -4.86 4.29
N ILE A 48 -5.90 -5.56 4.14
CA ILE A 48 -4.66 -4.97 3.66
C ILE A 48 -4.37 -5.52 2.27
N ILE A 49 -4.09 -4.66 1.30
CA ILE A 49 -3.66 -5.05 -0.03
C ILE A 49 -2.16 -4.80 -0.20
N ASN A 50 -1.49 -5.64 -0.98
CA ASN A 50 -0.06 -5.51 -1.20
C ASN A 50 0.32 -4.46 -2.27
N TRP A 51 -0.63 -3.90 -2.99
CA TRP A 51 -0.42 -2.70 -3.79
C TRP A 51 -0.38 -1.48 -2.87
N GLY A 52 0.76 -0.81 -2.82
CA GLY A 52 0.97 0.33 -1.94
C GLY A 52 0.96 0.01 -0.45
N ALA A 53 0.98 -1.28 -0.07
CA ALA A 53 0.75 -1.72 1.31
C ALA A 53 -0.44 -0.98 1.92
N ALA A 54 -1.58 -0.95 1.21
CA ALA A 54 -2.69 -0.08 1.57
C ALA A 54 -3.72 -0.79 2.46
N ILE A 55 -4.28 -0.04 3.42
CA ILE A 55 -5.48 -0.45 4.14
C ILE A 55 -6.66 -0.21 3.20
N GLN A 56 -7.27 -1.28 2.70
CA GLN A 56 -8.42 -1.20 1.80
C GLN A 56 -9.71 -0.93 2.56
N SER A 57 -9.90 -1.61 3.69
CA SER A 57 -11.05 -1.43 4.55
C SER A 57 -10.66 -1.59 6.01
N LEU A 58 -11.37 -0.91 6.89
CA LEU A 58 -11.24 -1.02 8.35
C LEU A 58 -12.65 -1.03 8.95
N MET A 59 -13.10 -2.22 9.31
CA MET A 59 -14.41 -2.39 9.94
C MET A 59 -14.31 -2.14 11.43
N MET A 60 -15.09 -1.20 11.94
CA MET A 60 -15.09 -0.84 13.35
C MET A 60 -16.52 -0.71 13.88
N PRO A 61 -16.79 -1.14 15.13
CA PRO A 61 -18.06 -0.89 15.78
C PRO A 61 -18.18 0.57 16.22
N ASP A 62 -19.36 1.14 16.07
CA ASP A 62 -19.71 2.40 16.69
C ASP A 62 -20.06 2.20 18.20
N LYS A 63 -20.44 3.29 18.87
CA LYS A 63 -20.85 3.24 20.29
C LYS A 63 -22.09 2.40 20.58
N LYS A 64 -22.84 1.99 19.55
CA LYS A 64 -24.00 1.10 19.65
C LYS A 64 -23.67 -0.33 19.26
N GLY A 65 -22.44 -0.59 18.82
CA GLY A 65 -21.99 -1.88 18.30
C GLY A 65 -22.31 -2.10 16.83
N GLU A 66 -22.79 -1.09 16.10
CA GLU A 66 -23.00 -1.19 14.66
C GLU A 66 -21.66 -1.10 13.94
N VAL A 67 -21.32 -2.14 13.18
CA VAL A 67 -20.03 -2.23 12.47
C VAL A 67 -20.14 -1.57 11.10
N ALA A 68 -19.20 -0.67 10.81
CA ALA A 68 -19.10 0.00 9.52
C ALA A 68 -17.63 0.12 9.07
N ASP A 69 -17.42 0.25 7.76
CA ASP A 69 -16.10 0.59 7.21
C ASP A 69 -15.81 2.07 7.45
N VAL A 70 -14.74 2.35 8.16
CA VAL A 70 -14.31 3.72 8.48
C VAL A 70 -13.13 4.18 7.64
N GLN A 71 -12.65 3.32 6.72
CA GLN A 71 -11.55 3.61 5.80
C GLN A 71 -12.08 4.02 4.43
N LEU A 72 -11.57 5.14 3.90
CA LEU A 72 -11.77 5.46 2.49
C LEU A 72 -10.91 4.54 1.61
N GLY A 73 -11.52 3.93 0.62
CA GLY A 73 -10.86 2.99 -0.28
C GLY A 73 -11.69 2.68 -1.52
N TYR A 74 -11.13 1.85 -2.37
CA TYR A 74 -11.83 1.32 -3.54
C TYR A 74 -12.23 -0.14 -3.28
N PRO A 75 -13.37 -0.59 -3.85
CA PRO A 75 -13.86 -1.95 -3.62
C PRO A 75 -12.99 -3.03 -4.30
N SER A 76 -12.11 -2.63 -5.22
CA SER A 76 -11.24 -3.54 -5.96
C SER A 76 -9.88 -2.92 -6.26
N LEU A 77 -8.91 -3.76 -6.64
CA LEU A 77 -7.59 -3.34 -7.07
C LEU A 77 -7.64 -2.39 -8.27
N ASP A 78 -8.58 -2.60 -9.19
CA ASP A 78 -8.73 -1.76 -10.40
C ASP A 78 -8.89 -0.27 -10.05
N GLY A 79 -9.60 0.03 -8.96
CA GLY A 79 -9.74 1.41 -8.45
C GLY A 79 -8.40 2.02 -8.03
N TYR A 80 -7.57 1.24 -7.33
CA TYR A 80 -6.24 1.69 -6.91
C TYR A 80 -5.27 1.88 -8.08
N LEU A 81 -5.38 1.06 -9.11
CA LEU A 81 -4.56 1.17 -10.32
C LEU A 81 -5.00 2.35 -11.21
N ALA A 82 -6.31 2.58 -11.32
CA ALA A 82 -6.86 3.64 -12.16
C ALA A 82 -6.73 5.04 -11.55
N LYS A 83 -6.81 5.13 -10.21
CA LYS A 83 -6.84 6.41 -9.49
C LYS A 83 -5.89 6.33 -8.27
N SER A 84 -4.96 7.25 -8.20
CA SER A 84 -4.06 7.36 -7.05
C SER A 84 -4.51 8.49 -6.12
N GLU A 85 -5.49 8.19 -5.28
CA GLU A 85 -6.00 9.12 -4.26
C GLU A 85 -5.30 8.92 -2.90
N TYR A 86 -4.30 8.05 -2.83
CA TYR A 86 -3.52 7.70 -1.62
C TYR A 86 -4.36 7.11 -0.47
N PHE A 87 -5.58 6.63 -0.75
CA PHE A 87 -6.43 6.03 0.28
C PHE A 87 -5.74 4.84 0.94
N GLY A 88 -5.57 4.92 2.25
CA GLY A 88 -4.96 3.88 3.07
C GLY A 88 -3.51 3.52 2.73
N ALA A 89 -2.89 4.16 1.75
CA ALA A 89 -1.59 3.78 1.21
C ALA A 89 -0.42 4.10 2.14
N THR A 90 0.63 3.27 2.09
CA THR A 90 1.93 3.59 2.66
C THR A 90 2.64 4.60 1.77
N VAL A 91 2.96 5.77 2.33
CA VAL A 91 3.56 6.89 1.60
C VAL A 91 5.08 6.93 1.83
N GLY A 92 5.83 7.02 0.76
CA GLY A 92 7.30 7.10 0.83
C GLY A 92 7.94 7.34 -0.57
N ARG A 93 9.27 7.63 -0.58
CA ARG A 93 10.16 7.72 0.60
C ARG A 93 9.88 8.95 1.47
N PHE A 94 9.40 10.05 0.89
CA PHE A 94 9.10 11.28 1.61
C PHE A 94 7.61 11.61 1.50
N ALA A 95 6.96 11.74 2.64
CA ALA A 95 5.56 12.10 2.72
C ALA A 95 5.35 13.60 2.49
N ASN A 96 4.20 13.96 1.85
CA ASN A 96 3.88 15.32 1.46
C ASN A 96 4.86 15.88 0.41
N ARG A 97 5.23 17.16 0.43
CA ARG A 97 5.88 17.84 -0.71
C ARG A 97 7.32 18.19 -0.47
N ILE A 98 8.14 17.97 -1.50
CA ILE A 98 9.46 18.58 -1.65
C ILE A 98 9.35 19.69 -2.70
N ALA A 99 9.69 20.90 -2.30
CA ALA A 99 9.61 22.08 -3.17
C ALA A 99 10.45 21.88 -4.43
N LYS A 100 9.84 22.03 -5.62
CA LYS A 100 10.46 21.81 -6.92
C LYS A 100 11.09 20.41 -7.09
N GLY A 101 10.80 19.49 -6.18
CA GLY A 101 11.39 18.15 -6.13
C GLY A 101 12.90 18.16 -5.81
N ARG A 102 13.44 19.21 -5.21
CA ARG A 102 14.89 19.34 -4.95
C ARG A 102 15.20 19.33 -3.47
N PHE A 103 16.24 18.59 -3.12
CA PHE A 103 16.80 18.58 -1.78
C PHE A 103 18.31 18.32 -1.83
N SER A 104 19.01 18.71 -0.78
CA SER A 104 20.45 18.41 -0.60
C SER A 104 20.63 17.47 0.58
N LEU A 105 21.49 16.49 0.42
CA LEU A 105 21.86 15.54 1.46
C LEU A 105 23.38 15.27 1.37
N ASP A 106 24.10 15.45 2.45
CA ASP A 106 25.56 15.26 2.54
C ASP A 106 26.34 16.03 1.45
N GLY A 107 25.91 17.27 1.18
CA GLY A 107 26.55 18.16 0.21
C GLY A 107 26.28 17.82 -1.27
N LYS A 108 25.39 16.86 -1.55
CA LYS A 108 24.95 16.51 -2.90
C LYS A 108 23.51 16.94 -3.10
N ASP A 109 23.22 17.45 -4.31
CA ASP A 109 21.88 17.80 -4.72
C ASP A 109 21.19 16.65 -5.40
N TYR A 110 19.92 16.47 -5.08
CA TYR A 110 19.05 15.43 -5.63
C TYR A 110 17.80 16.05 -6.22
N GLN A 111 17.28 15.38 -7.27
CA GLN A 111 16.06 15.77 -7.96
C GLN A 111 15.09 14.59 -7.98
N THR A 112 13.93 14.76 -7.39
CA THR A 112 12.80 13.84 -7.46
C THR A 112 11.81 14.29 -8.53
N PRO A 113 10.95 13.41 -9.08
CA PRO A 113 9.94 13.79 -10.06
C PRO A 113 9.01 14.89 -9.54
N VAL A 114 8.72 15.87 -10.40
CA VAL A 114 7.74 16.92 -10.12
C VAL A 114 6.38 16.43 -10.60
N ASN A 115 5.62 15.86 -9.72
CA ASN A 115 4.35 15.20 -10.02
C ASN A 115 3.10 15.93 -9.49
N ASN A 116 3.27 17.06 -8.79
CA ASN A 116 2.15 17.81 -8.24
C ASN A 116 2.44 19.32 -8.15
N ILE A 117 1.80 20.10 -9.02
CA ILE A 117 1.82 21.59 -9.01
C ILE A 117 3.20 22.15 -8.76
N GLY A 118 4.18 21.73 -9.58
CA GLY A 118 5.56 22.22 -9.49
C GLY A 118 6.39 21.64 -8.33
N ASN A 119 5.88 20.66 -7.58
CA ASN A 119 6.56 20.01 -6.46
C ASN A 119 6.56 18.48 -6.63
N SER A 120 7.46 17.81 -5.92
CA SER A 120 7.35 16.36 -5.72
C SER A 120 6.38 16.08 -4.58
N LEU A 121 5.46 15.16 -4.79
CA LEU A 121 4.46 14.76 -3.81
C LEU A 121 4.57 13.27 -3.54
N HIS A 122 4.56 12.91 -2.26
CA HIS A 122 4.43 11.54 -1.77
C HIS A 122 5.41 10.54 -2.41
N GLY A 123 6.67 10.95 -2.54
CA GLY A 123 7.74 10.08 -3.04
C GLY A 123 7.97 10.11 -4.54
N GLY A 124 7.14 10.84 -5.31
CA GLY A 124 7.29 10.98 -6.75
C GLY A 124 6.19 10.30 -7.57
N THR A 125 6.44 10.08 -8.85
CA THR A 125 5.43 9.55 -9.79
C THR A 125 5.07 8.08 -9.49
N ALA A 126 6.04 7.30 -9.06
CA ALA A 126 5.87 5.90 -8.64
C ALA A 126 6.39 5.73 -7.20
N GLY A 127 5.74 6.41 -6.24
CA GLY A 127 6.03 6.29 -4.83
C GLY A 127 5.61 4.93 -4.25
N PHE A 128 5.77 4.76 -2.95
CA PHE A 128 5.48 3.50 -2.25
C PHE A 128 4.02 3.07 -2.36
N ASP A 129 3.12 4.00 -2.64
CA ASP A 129 1.69 3.79 -2.89
C ASP A 129 1.39 3.12 -4.25
N LYS A 130 2.37 3.06 -5.16
CA LYS A 130 2.23 2.56 -6.54
C LYS A 130 3.18 1.42 -6.86
N VAL A 131 3.57 0.65 -5.87
CA VAL A 131 4.45 -0.50 -6.02
C VAL A 131 3.85 -1.72 -5.34
N LEU A 132 4.22 -2.91 -5.83
CA LEU A 132 3.88 -4.16 -5.17
C LEU A 132 4.82 -4.38 -3.99
N TRP A 133 4.23 -4.68 -2.84
CA TRP A 133 4.94 -5.09 -1.65
C TRP A 133 4.88 -6.62 -1.54
N GLU A 134 5.98 -7.21 -1.12
CA GLU A 134 6.06 -8.62 -0.79
C GLU A 134 5.42 -8.86 0.58
N VAL A 135 4.53 -9.85 0.67
CA VAL A 135 4.03 -10.31 1.96
C VAL A 135 5.03 -11.28 2.55
N VAL A 136 5.68 -10.89 3.64
CA VAL A 136 6.72 -11.71 4.28
C VAL A 136 6.21 -12.52 5.45
N GLU A 137 5.15 -12.07 6.11
CA GLU A 137 4.58 -12.79 7.25
C GLU A 137 3.09 -12.46 7.42
N VAL A 138 2.31 -13.47 7.78
CA VAL A 138 0.93 -13.33 8.26
C VAL A 138 0.81 -14.14 9.56
N LYS A 139 0.45 -13.48 10.63
CA LYS A 139 0.15 -14.12 11.93
C LYS A 139 -1.34 -14.10 12.19
N LYS A 140 -1.85 -15.21 12.75
CA LYS A 140 -3.21 -15.36 13.23
C LYS A 140 -3.19 -15.55 14.74
N GLY A 141 -4.30 -15.30 15.40
CA GLY A 141 -4.46 -15.47 16.85
C GLY A 141 -4.82 -14.17 17.55
N ASP A 142 -4.58 -14.10 18.86
CA ASP A 142 -4.98 -12.98 19.73
C ASP A 142 -4.43 -11.62 19.28
N THR A 143 -3.30 -11.63 18.58
CA THR A 143 -2.74 -10.47 17.88
C THR A 143 -2.50 -10.88 16.44
N ALA A 144 -3.46 -10.61 15.57
CA ALA A 144 -3.29 -10.85 14.16
C ALA A 144 -2.38 -9.79 13.55
N SER A 145 -1.50 -10.19 12.62
CA SER A 145 -0.65 -9.21 11.94
C SER A 145 -0.26 -9.65 10.52
N VAL A 146 0.00 -8.66 9.68
CA VAL A 146 0.65 -8.86 8.38
C VAL A 146 1.89 -7.97 8.28
N THR A 147 2.97 -8.53 7.78
CA THR A 147 4.21 -7.81 7.48
C THR A 147 4.43 -7.81 5.98
N LEU A 148 4.55 -6.62 5.42
CA LEU A 148 4.84 -6.37 4.02
C LEU A 148 6.23 -5.77 3.89
N ARG A 149 6.96 -6.12 2.83
CA ARG A 149 8.30 -5.62 2.54
C ARG A 149 8.35 -4.99 1.16
N TYR A 150 9.00 -3.84 1.07
CA TYR A 150 9.42 -3.26 -0.20
C TYR A 150 10.91 -2.90 -0.14
N VAL A 151 11.62 -3.18 -1.23
CA VAL A 151 13.02 -2.79 -1.41
C VAL A 151 13.08 -1.73 -2.49
N SER A 152 13.16 -0.47 -2.06
CA SER A 152 13.36 0.67 -2.93
C SER A 152 14.84 0.74 -3.33
N PRO A 153 15.21 0.59 -4.62
CA PRO A 153 16.60 0.58 -5.06
C PRO A 153 17.27 1.95 -4.90
N ASP A 154 18.60 1.98 -5.01
CA ASP A 154 19.33 3.24 -5.13
C ASP A 154 18.86 4.01 -6.37
N GLY A 155 18.60 5.31 -6.24
CA GLY A 155 18.09 6.17 -7.31
C GLY A 155 16.59 6.06 -7.56
N ASP A 156 15.85 5.23 -6.80
CA ASP A 156 14.41 5.14 -6.93
C ASP A 156 13.74 6.51 -6.75
N GLN A 157 12.98 6.95 -7.74
CA GLN A 157 12.37 8.29 -7.81
C GLN A 157 13.38 9.43 -7.51
N GLY A 158 14.68 9.23 -7.83
CA GLY A 158 15.74 10.22 -7.58
C GLY A 158 16.26 10.26 -6.14
N TYR A 159 15.80 9.39 -5.26
CA TYR A 159 16.31 9.27 -3.90
C TYR A 159 17.58 8.42 -3.85
N PRO A 160 18.63 8.84 -3.10
CA PRO A 160 19.86 8.08 -2.98
C PRO A 160 19.74 6.87 -2.05
N GLY A 161 20.56 5.89 -2.31
CA GLY A 161 20.72 4.70 -1.46
C GLY A 161 19.59 3.69 -1.59
N LYS A 162 19.92 2.42 -1.39
CA LYS A 162 18.95 1.33 -1.29
C LYS A 162 18.26 1.39 0.08
N LEU A 163 16.93 1.31 0.09
CA LEU A 163 16.12 1.33 1.31
C LEU A 163 15.23 0.09 1.37
N THR A 164 15.34 -0.70 2.44
CA THR A 164 14.39 -1.77 2.74
C THR A 164 13.38 -1.27 3.76
N VAL A 165 12.12 -1.40 3.44
CA VAL A 165 11.00 -0.93 4.28
C VAL A 165 10.12 -2.11 4.66
N LEU A 166 9.71 -2.14 5.92
CA LEU A 166 8.69 -3.05 6.42
C LEU A 166 7.47 -2.24 6.85
N ALA A 167 6.30 -2.61 6.34
CA ALA A 167 5.01 -2.14 6.82
C ALA A 167 4.37 -3.27 7.63
N ILE A 168 4.08 -3.01 8.89
CA ILE A 168 3.52 -4.00 9.81
C ILE A 168 2.17 -3.47 10.29
N TYR A 169 1.13 -4.24 10.00
CA TYR A 169 -0.22 -3.97 10.48
C TYR A 169 -0.57 -5.03 11.51
N SER A 170 -1.11 -4.62 12.64
CA SER A 170 -1.54 -5.54 13.71
C SER A 170 -2.84 -5.08 14.35
N LEU A 171 -3.67 -6.03 14.71
CA LEU A 171 -4.92 -5.88 15.45
C LEU A 171 -4.88 -6.70 16.73
#